data_90548e416685ec53ef59344f83b1fdde
#
_entry.id   90548e416685ec53ef59344f83b1fdde
#
_cell.length_a   1.000
_cell.length_b   1.000
_cell.length_c   1.000
_cell.angle_alpha   90.00
_cell.angle_beta   90.00
_cell.angle_gamma   90.00
#
_symmetry.space_group_name_H-M   'P 1'
#
loop_
_entity.id
_entity.type
_entity.pdbx_description
1 polymer ?
#
loop_
_entity_poly.entity_id
_entity_poly.type
_entity_poly.pdbx_seq_one_letter_code
_entity_poly.pdbx_strand_id
1 'polypeptide(L)'
;MPVNSANRIPLQISNNCLVASVQIDLTADVLEQFREDLLTQLLARHSRGIILDLSGIEIMDLSDFENIRSSISMATVMGVSSVVCGMRPGVVASIVMLGAAT
;
A
#
# COMPACT_ATOMS: atom_id res chain seq x y z
N MET A 1 -5.69 -17.24 -14.63
CA MET A 1 -4.23 -17.25 -14.74
C MET A 1 -3.60 -16.67 -13.49
N PRO A 2 -2.71 -17.39 -12.84
CA PRO A 2 -2.11 -16.86 -11.62
C PRO A 2 -1.27 -15.62 -11.93
N VAL A 3 -1.35 -14.63 -11.06
CA VAL A 3 -0.52 -13.45 -11.15
C VAL A 3 0.93 -13.84 -10.83
N ASN A 4 1.86 -13.38 -11.65
CA ASN A 4 3.27 -13.58 -11.37
C ASN A 4 3.61 -12.88 -10.06
N SER A 5 4.31 -13.55 -9.16
CA SER A 5 4.68 -12.98 -7.86
C SER A 5 5.51 -11.71 -8.00
N ALA A 6 6.24 -11.52 -9.12
CA ALA A 6 6.98 -10.30 -9.39
C ALA A 6 6.06 -9.10 -9.64
N ASN A 7 4.78 -9.32 -9.95
CA ASN A 7 3.79 -8.27 -10.21
C ASN A 7 2.83 -8.07 -9.04
N ARG A 8 3.25 -8.45 -7.85
CA ARG A 8 2.43 -8.32 -6.65
C ARG A 8 3.16 -7.47 -5.62
N ILE A 9 2.38 -6.77 -4.81
CA ILE A 9 2.92 -6.10 -3.64
C ILE A 9 2.98 -7.15 -2.53
N PRO A 10 4.19 -7.51 -2.06
CA PRO A 10 4.30 -8.53 -1.02
C PRO A 10 3.70 -8.04 0.30
N LEU A 11 3.00 -8.93 0.97
CA LEU A 11 2.47 -8.69 2.31
C LEU A 11 3.18 -9.63 3.27
N GLN A 12 3.79 -9.06 4.29
CA GLN A 12 4.48 -9.80 5.34
C GLN A 12 3.86 -9.46 6.67
N ILE A 13 4.04 -10.34 7.64
CA ILE A 13 3.54 -10.12 8.99
C ILE A 13 4.72 -9.90 9.91
N SER A 14 4.68 -8.78 10.63
CA SER A 14 5.71 -8.43 11.62
C SER A 14 5.01 -7.79 12.81
N ASN A 15 5.22 -8.34 14.01
CA ASN A 15 4.61 -7.85 15.25
C ASN A 15 3.09 -7.68 15.15
N ASN A 16 2.43 -8.63 14.51
CA ASN A 16 0.99 -8.62 14.24
C ASN A 16 0.52 -7.49 13.34
N CYS A 17 1.43 -6.86 12.60
CA CYS A 17 1.10 -5.89 11.57
C CYS A 17 1.34 -6.48 10.19
N LEU A 18 0.50 -6.10 9.24
CA LEU A 18 0.74 -6.40 7.83
C LEU A 18 1.66 -5.33 7.27
N VAL A 19 2.76 -5.75 6.68
CA VAL A 19 3.71 -4.83 6.04
C VAL A 19 3.61 -5.02 4.53
N ALA A 20 3.21 -3.97 3.83
CA ALA A 20 3.11 -3.95 2.38
C ALA A 20 4.31 -3.16 1.83
N SER A 21 5.19 -3.84 1.10
CA SER A 21 6.40 -3.22 0.53
C SER A 21 6.17 -2.96 -0.94
N VAL A 22 6.03 -1.69 -1.31
CA VAL A 22 5.75 -1.29 -2.69
C VAL A 22 7.07 -1.02 -3.41
N GLN A 23 7.39 -1.87 -4.38
CA GLN A 23 8.65 -1.79 -5.13
C GLN A 23 8.45 -1.93 -6.63
N ILE A 24 7.20 -1.95 -7.09
CA ILE A 24 6.85 -2.11 -8.49
C ILE A 24 5.86 -1.04 -8.91
N ASP A 25 5.68 -0.87 -10.21
CA ASP A 25 4.73 0.10 -10.74
C ASP A 25 3.30 -0.23 -10.29
N LEU A 26 2.55 0.78 -9.90
CA LEU A 26 1.18 0.63 -9.44
C LEU A 26 0.20 0.65 -10.60
N THR A 27 0.22 -0.41 -11.40
CA THR A 27 -0.76 -0.58 -12.46
C THR A 27 -2.11 -0.98 -11.88
N ALA A 28 -3.17 -0.87 -12.70
CA ALA A 28 -4.51 -1.26 -12.26
C ALA A 28 -4.55 -2.73 -11.80
N ASP A 29 -3.85 -3.61 -12.52
CA ASP A 29 -3.80 -5.03 -12.18
C ASP A 29 -3.10 -5.28 -10.84
N VAL A 30 -1.99 -4.57 -10.61
CA VAL A 30 -1.23 -4.68 -9.35
C VAL A 30 -2.09 -4.20 -8.19
N LEU A 31 -2.78 -3.07 -8.35
CA LEU A 31 -3.63 -2.52 -7.30
C LEU A 31 -4.82 -3.42 -6.99
N GLU A 32 -5.44 -3.99 -8.02
CA GLU A 32 -6.54 -4.92 -7.82
C GLU A 32 -6.09 -6.17 -7.08
N GLN A 33 -4.95 -6.74 -7.45
CA GLN A 33 -4.39 -7.88 -6.77
C GLN A 33 -4.02 -7.54 -5.33
N PHE A 34 -3.49 -6.35 -5.11
CA PHE A 34 -3.16 -5.88 -3.77
C PHE A 34 -4.40 -5.81 -2.87
N ARG A 35 -5.50 -5.29 -3.39
CA ARG A 35 -6.76 -5.23 -2.63
C ARG A 35 -7.26 -6.62 -2.26
N GLU A 36 -7.19 -7.57 -3.19
CA GLU A 36 -7.59 -8.95 -2.92
C GLU A 36 -6.71 -9.60 -1.88
N ASP A 37 -5.39 -9.44 -2.02
CA ASP A 37 -4.43 -10.02 -1.07
C ASP A 37 -4.60 -9.41 0.32
N LEU A 38 -4.81 -8.10 0.37
CA LEU A 38 -5.01 -7.39 1.64
C LEU A 38 -6.28 -7.87 2.33
N LEU A 39 -7.38 -7.96 1.60
CA LEU A 39 -8.65 -8.43 2.15
C LEU A 39 -8.53 -9.86 2.69
N THR A 40 -7.87 -10.72 1.93
CA THR A 40 -7.65 -12.11 2.35
C THR A 40 -6.91 -12.17 3.68
N GLN A 41 -5.85 -11.38 3.83
CA GLN A 41 -5.07 -11.36 5.07
C GLN A 41 -5.85 -10.75 6.22
N LEU A 42 -6.60 -9.69 5.97
CA LEU A 42 -7.40 -9.05 7.01
C LEU A 42 -8.51 -9.97 7.54
N LEU A 43 -9.11 -10.78 6.67
CA LEU A 43 -10.14 -11.72 7.08
C LEU A 43 -9.57 -12.96 7.79
N ALA A 44 -8.33 -13.32 7.45
CA ALA A 44 -7.71 -14.52 8.01
C ALA A 44 -7.05 -14.28 9.38
N ARG A 45 -6.73 -13.04 9.71
CA ARG A 45 -5.92 -12.72 10.89
C ARG A 45 -6.41 -11.45 11.57
N HIS A 46 -6.20 -11.42 12.88
CA HIS A 46 -6.34 -10.20 13.66
C HIS A 46 -5.05 -9.39 13.56
N SER A 47 -5.02 -8.44 12.63
CA SER A 47 -3.86 -7.55 12.50
C SER A 47 -4.06 -6.30 13.34
N ARG A 48 -2.98 -5.85 13.98
CA ARG A 48 -3.00 -4.60 14.76
C ARG A 48 -3.01 -3.38 13.86
N GLY A 49 -2.40 -3.51 12.68
CA GLY A 49 -2.31 -2.40 11.75
C GLY A 49 -1.69 -2.83 10.44
N ILE A 50 -1.68 -1.89 9.50
CA ILE A 50 -1.03 -2.05 8.21
C ILE A 50 0.06 -0.99 8.11
N ILE A 51 1.25 -1.41 7.70
CA ILE A 51 2.37 -0.52 7.41
C ILE A 51 2.59 -0.56 5.91
N LEU A 52 2.43 0.58 5.26
CA LEU A 52 2.70 0.72 3.84
C LEU A 52 4.10 1.30 3.68
N ASP A 53 5.04 0.49 3.24
CA ASP A 53 6.43 0.89 3.06
C ASP A 53 6.67 1.28 1.62
N LEU A 54 6.95 2.56 1.38
CA LEU A 54 7.18 3.13 0.06
C LEU A 54 8.67 3.38 -0.20
N SER A 55 9.57 2.83 0.59
CA SER A 55 11.01 3.09 0.45
C SER A 55 11.58 2.61 -0.88
N GLY A 56 10.93 1.65 -1.52
CA GLY A 56 11.32 1.15 -2.84
C GLY A 56 10.86 2.01 -4.01
N ILE A 57 10.09 3.07 -3.77
CA ILE A 57 9.51 3.93 -4.82
C ILE A 57 10.33 5.22 -4.89
N GLU A 58 10.86 5.53 -6.06
CA GLU A 58 11.59 6.78 -6.29
C GLU A 58 10.71 7.90 -6.79
N ILE A 59 9.68 7.56 -7.57
CA ILE A 59 8.76 8.52 -8.17
C ILE A 59 7.35 7.99 -7.98
N MET A 60 6.48 8.86 -7.49
CA MET A 60 5.07 8.54 -7.32
C MET A 60 4.26 9.79 -7.61
N ASP A 61 3.29 9.70 -8.51
CA ASP A 61 2.39 10.82 -8.77
C ASP A 61 1.19 10.77 -7.82
N LEU A 62 0.37 11.83 -7.88
CA LEU A 62 -0.80 11.95 -7.01
C LEU A 62 -1.79 10.81 -7.22
N SER A 63 -1.98 10.42 -8.49
CA SER A 63 -2.90 9.34 -8.82
C SER A 63 -2.46 8.01 -8.19
N ASP A 64 -1.18 7.70 -8.28
CA ASP A 64 -0.63 6.49 -7.66
C ASP A 64 -0.82 6.52 -6.15
N PHE A 65 -0.52 7.65 -5.52
CA PHE A 65 -0.66 7.81 -4.08
C PHE A 65 -2.12 7.63 -3.64
N GLU A 66 -3.04 8.25 -4.36
CA GLU A 66 -4.45 8.15 -4.02
C GLU A 66 -5.01 6.74 -4.24
N ASN A 67 -4.55 6.07 -5.28
CA ASN A 67 -4.96 4.69 -5.55
C ASN A 67 -4.51 3.74 -4.45
N ILE A 68 -3.25 3.85 -4.03
CA ILE A 68 -2.75 2.97 -2.95
C ILE A 68 -3.41 3.33 -1.61
N ARG A 69 -3.62 4.61 -1.34
CA ARG A 69 -4.30 5.04 -0.12
C ARG A 69 -5.73 4.54 -0.09
N SER A 70 -6.44 4.61 -1.21
CA SER A 70 -7.79 4.07 -1.32
C SER A 70 -7.81 2.57 -1.04
N SER A 71 -6.80 1.86 -1.51
CA SER A 71 -6.71 0.40 -1.29
C SER A 71 -6.59 0.06 0.20
N ILE A 72 -5.78 0.83 0.94
CA ILE A 72 -5.62 0.56 2.37
C ILE A 72 -6.74 1.13 3.24
N SER A 73 -7.57 2.03 2.71
CA SER A 73 -8.70 2.57 3.46
C SER A 73 -9.73 1.51 3.81
N MET A 74 -9.75 0.41 3.07
CA MET A 74 -10.57 -0.75 3.38
C MET A 74 -10.27 -1.28 4.79
N ALA A 75 -9.01 -1.24 5.20
CA ALA A 75 -8.60 -1.68 6.54
C ALA A 75 -9.20 -0.79 7.62
N THR A 76 -9.30 0.51 7.37
CA THR A 76 -9.89 1.45 8.32
C THR A 76 -11.35 1.10 8.59
N VAL A 77 -12.09 0.73 7.55
CA VAL A 77 -13.48 0.30 7.70
C VAL A 77 -13.56 -0.95 8.58
N MET A 78 -12.56 -1.81 8.53
CA MET A 78 -12.49 -3.02 9.34
C MET A 78 -11.88 -2.77 10.74
N GLY A 79 -11.62 -1.52 11.09
CA GLY A 79 -11.08 -1.17 12.40
C GLY A 79 -9.57 -1.32 12.52
N VAL A 80 -8.86 -1.43 11.41
CA VAL A 80 -7.41 -1.61 11.39
C VAL A 80 -6.75 -0.30 10.98
N SER A 81 -5.84 0.20 11.81
CA SER A 81 -5.11 1.44 11.51
C SER A 81 -4.05 1.20 10.45
N SER A 82 -3.72 2.25 9.71
CA SER A 82 -2.68 2.16 8.68
C SER A 82 -1.68 3.30 8.83
N VAL A 83 -0.43 3.02 8.50
CA VAL A 83 0.67 3.98 8.54
C VAL A 83 1.45 3.87 7.24
N VAL A 84 1.80 5.02 6.68
CA VAL A 84 2.67 5.09 5.50
C VAL A 84 4.06 5.50 5.97
N CYS A 85 5.07 4.77 5.54
CA CYS A 85 6.45 5.08 5.89
C CYS A 85 7.37 4.93 4.68
N GLY A 86 8.61 5.36 4.84
CA GLY A 86 9.64 5.17 3.82
C GLY A 86 9.49 6.06 2.61
N MET A 87 8.67 7.12 2.66
CA MET A 87 8.56 8.04 1.53
C MET A 87 9.83 8.86 1.38
N ARG A 88 10.42 8.80 0.18
CA ARG A 88 11.61 9.60 -0.13
C ARG A 88 11.23 11.08 -0.27
N PRO A 89 12.15 12.00 0.04
CA PRO A 89 11.86 13.44 -0.04
C PRO A 89 11.29 13.89 -1.38
N GLY A 90 11.78 13.33 -2.49
CA GLY A 90 11.25 13.66 -3.82
C GLY A 90 9.81 13.24 -4.01
N VAL A 91 9.42 12.09 -3.45
CA VAL A 91 8.04 11.62 -3.50
C VAL A 91 7.15 12.52 -2.67
N VAL A 92 7.58 12.87 -1.46
CA VAL A 92 6.82 13.77 -0.59
C VAL A 92 6.61 15.12 -1.26
N ALA A 93 7.68 15.68 -1.84
CA ALA A 93 7.60 16.98 -2.50
C ALA A 93 6.61 16.94 -3.68
N SER A 94 6.66 15.89 -4.50
CA SER A 94 5.73 15.75 -5.62
C SER A 94 4.28 15.68 -5.17
N ILE A 95 4.00 14.89 -4.14
CA ILE A 95 2.64 14.73 -3.62
C ILE A 95 2.13 16.06 -3.04
N VAL A 96 2.96 16.75 -2.29
CA VAL A 96 2.59 18.04 -1.69
C VAL A 96 2.34 19.09 -2.77
N MET A 97 3.22 19.15 -3.78
CA MET A 97 3.09 20.12 -4.86
C MET A 97 1.85 19.85 -5.73
N LEU A 98 1.42 18.60 -5.81
CA LEU A 98 0.22 18.24 -6.56
C LEU A 98 -1.06 18.39 -5.73
N GLY A 99 -0.93 18.89 -4.51
CA GLY A 99 -2.08 19.22 -3.69
C GLY A 99 -2.71 18.05 -2.93
N ALA A 100 -1.97 16.96 -2.72
CA ALA A 100 -2.46 15.90 -1.89
C ALA A 100 -2.50 16.40 -0.45
N ALA A 101 -3.69 16.68 0.05
CA ALA A 101 -3.85 17.09 1.42
C ALA A 101 -3.53 15.93 2.36
N THR A 102 -2.77 16.21 3.36
CA THR A 102 -2.48 15.24 4.42
C THR A 102 -3.60 15.21 5.44
#